data_2ac8bc8524ab7050a94d04dc6b7aaf23
#
_entry.id   2ac8bc8524ab7050a94d04dc6b7aaf23
#
_cell.length_a   1.000
_cell.length_b   1.000
_cell.length_c   1.000
_cell.angle_alpha   90.00
_cell.angle_beta   90.00
_cell.angle_gamma   90.00
#
_symmetry.space_group_name_H-M   'P 1'
#
loop_
_entity.id
_entity.type
_entity.pdbx_description
1 polymer ?
#
loop_
_entity_poly.entity_id
_entity_poly.type
_entity_poly.pdbx_seq_one_letter_code
_entity_poly.pdbx_strand_id
1 'polypeptide(L)'
;MHNLNIVLVEPQIPQNTGNISRTCAVTGAKLHLVKPLGFEISDKHLKRAGLDYWDKLDISYYDSLDDFFEKNPDGNFFYFTTKGKNVHSEADYPDNSYLVFGREDAGLPEDLLYRNSGNCVRIPMRNELRSLNLSNSVAIAVYEVLRQWDYPDLAREGKLTKYKW
;
A
#
# COMPACT_ATOMS: atom_id res chain seq x y z
N MET A 1 8.73 -15.80 -8.55
CA MET A 1 8.89 -14.46 -7.91
C MET A 1 7.54 -13.78 -7.89
N HIS A 2 7.12 -13.27 -6.75
CA HIS A 2 5.84 -12.59 -6.62
C HIS A 2 6.03 -11.08 -6.70
N ASN A 3 5.14 -10.40 -7.41
CA ASN A 3 5.13 -8.95 -7.55
C ASN A 3 3.97 -8.34 -6.74
N LEU A 4 4.31 -7.63 -5.68
CA LEU A 4 3.36 -6.87 -4.88
C LEU A 4 3.53 -5.38 -5.17
N ASN A 5 2.42 -4.70 -5.41
CA ASN A 5 2.39 -3.30 -5.80
C ASN A 5 1.49 -2.53 -4.85
N ILE A 6 2.00 -1.45 -4.28
CA ILE A 6 1.25 -0.53 -3.43
C ILE A 6 0.99 0.75 -4.21
N VAL A 7 -0.27 1.15 -4.29
CA VAL A 7 -0.70 2.33 -5.05
C VAL A 7 -1.32 3.34 -4.09
N LEU A 8 -0.74 4.53 -4.03
CA LEU A 8 -1.27 5.64 -3.25
C LEU A 8 -1.84 6.68 -4.22
N VAL A 9 -3.16 6.88 -4.13
CA VAL A 9 -3.87 7.83 -4.99
C VAL A 9 -3.97 9.17 -4.29
N GLU A 10 -3.25 10.16 -4.80
CA GLU A 10 -3.24 11.53 -4.29
C GLU A 10 -2.92 11.63 -2.79
N PRO A 11 -1.88 10.96 -2.28
CA PRO A 11 -1.55 11.02 -0.85
C PRO A 11 -1.23 12.45 -0.43
N GLN A 12 -1.70 12.86 0.75
CA GLN A 12 -1.63 14.25 1.23
C GLN A 12 -0.60 14.45 2.34
N ILE A 13 -0.34 13.42 3.15
CA ILE A 13 0.48 13.51 4.35
C ILE A 13 1.84 12.87 4.10
N PRO A 14 2.93 13.66 4.07
CA PRO A 14 4.26 13.14 3.72
C PRO A 14 4.77 12.06 4.68
N GLN A 15 4.46 12.14 5.98
CA GLN A 15 4.84 11.14 6.96
C GLN A 15 4.25 9.75 6.65
N ASN A 16 3.01 9.70 6.17
CA ASN A 16 2.39 8.44 5.77
C ASN A 16 3.11 7.82 4.58
N THR A 17 3.37 8.59 3.54
CA THR A 17 4.10 8.11 2.37
C THR A 17 5.53 7.69 2.73
N GLY A 18 6.20 8.41 3.63
CA GLY A 18 7.51 8.04 4.15
C GLY A 18 7.50 6.70 4.88
N ASN A 19 6.53 6.47 5.77
CA ASN A 19 6.38 5.19 6.48
C ASN A 19 6.03 4.04 5.52
N ILE A 20 5.18 4.30 4.53
CA ILE A 20 4.82 3.32 3.50
C ILE A 20 6.04 2.97 2.65
N SER A 21 6.88 3.93 2.32
CA SER A 21 8.11 3.70 1.57
C SER A 21 9.04 2.72 2.30
N ARG A 22 9.13 2.83 3.63
CA ARG A 22 9.89 1.87 4.45
C ARG A 22 9.28 0.47 4.37
N THR A 23 7.97 0.35 4.51
CA THR A 23 7.27 -0.94 4.36
C THR A 23 7.56 -1.57 2.99
N CYS A 24 7.50 -0.79 1.92
CA CYS A 24 7.83 -1.27 0.58
C CYS A 24 9.30 -1.73 0.48
N ALA A 25 10.23 -0.95 1.02
CA ALA A 25 11.65 -1.30 0.98
C ALA A 25 11.96 -2.61 1.71
N VAL A 26 11.40 -2.81 2.91
CA VAL A 26 11.67 -4.02 3.72
C VAL A 26 10.97 -5.27 3.19
N THR A 27 9.93 -5.12 2.38
CA THR A 27 9.15 -6.25 1.84
C THR A 27 9.42 -6.52 0.36
N GLY A 28 10.09 -5.62 -0.33
CA GLY A 28 10.31 -5.71 -1.77
C GLY A 28 9.10 -5.29 -2.62
N ALA A 29 8.05 -4.74 -2.01
CA ALA A 29 6.90 -4.23 -2.73
C ALA A 29 7.26 -2.98 -3.53
N LYS A 30 6.65 -2.82 -4.71
CA LYS A 30 6.79 -1.61 -5.53
C LYS A 30 5.82 -0.54 -5.06
N LEU A 31 6.26 0.71 -5.12
CA LEU A 31 5.44 1.86 -4.74
C LEU A 31 5.05 2.66 -5.98
N HIS A 32 3.76 2.91 -6.12
CA HIS A 32 3.17 3.70 -7.19
C HIS A 32 2.48 4.93 -6.58
N LEU A 33 2.88 6.13 -6.99
CA LEU A 33 2.31 7.38 -6.54
C LEU A 33 1.53 8.05 -7.67
N VAL A 34 0.24 8.25 -7.45
CA VAL A 34 -0.66 8.92 -8.40
C VAL A 34 -0.85 10.37 -7.96
N LYS A 35 -0.43 11.30 -8.81
CA LYS A 35 -0.54 12.75 -8.59
C LYS A 35 -1.99 13.24 -8.76
N PRO A 36 -2.34 14.40 -8.17
CA PRO A 36 -1.45 15.32 -7.46
C PRO A 36 -1.12 14.83 -6.04
N LEU A 37 0.11 15.11 -5.59
CA LEU A 37 0.53 14.84 -4.23
C LEU A 37 0.33 16.09 -3.37
N GLY A 38 -0.06 15.91 -2.11
CA GLY A 38 -0.21 17.01 -1.16
C GLY A 38 1.11 17.54 -0.58
N PHE A 39 2.25 17.09 -1.10
CA PHE A 39 3.60 17.43 -0.65
C PHE A 39 4.57 17.31 -1.81
N GLU A 40 5.79 17.85 -1.62
CA GLU A 40 6.89 17.67 -2.56
C GLU A 40 7.75 16.46 -2.17
N ILE A 41 8.32 15.76 -3.16
CA ILE A 41 9.21 14.60 -2.93
C ILE A 41 10.46 15.00 -2.13
N SER A 42 10.89 16.27 -2.25
CA SER A 42 11.98 16.83 -1.45
C SER A 42 11.60 17.18 -0.01
N ASP A 43 10.32 16.99 0.39
CA ASP A 43 9.83 17.33 1.71
C ASP A 43 10.64 16.60 2.79
N LYS A 44 11.11 17.38 3.79
CA LYS A 44 11.93 16.84 4.88
C LYS A 44 11.22 15.79 5.72
N HIS A 45 9.89 15.87 5.86
CA HIS A 45 9.10 14.88 6.60
C HIS A 45 9.04 13.54 5.86
N LEU A 46 8.89 13.58 4.54
CA LEU A 46 8.96 12.41 3.69
C LEU A 46 10.32 11.71 3.81
N LYS A 47 11.39 12.47 3.61
CA LYS A 47 12.77 11.97 3.68
C LYS A 47 13.13 11.46 5.08
N ARG A 48 12.68 12.16 6.13
CA ARG A 48 12.95 11.78 7.51
C ARG A 48 12.32 10.45 7.89
N ALA A 49 11.11 10.18 7.41
CA ALA A 49 10.41 8.92 7.67
C ALA A 49 10.98 7.74 6.87
N GLY A 50 11.49 7.99 5.65
CA GLY A 50 11.96 6.96 4.72
C GLY A 50 13.38 7.12 4.20
N LEU A 51 14.21 8.01 4.78
CA LEU A 51 15.49 8.44 4.25
C LEU A 51 16.45 7.29 3.91
N ASP A 52 16.62 6.34 4.84
CA ASP A 52 17.58 5.24 4.70
C ASP A 52 17.16 4.20 3.66
N TYR A 53 15.93 4.27 3.20
CA TYR A 53 15.31 3.27 2.32
C TYR A 53 14.92 3.81 0.96
N TRP A 54 14.91 5.16 0.80
CA TRP A 54 14.38 5.80 -0.40
C TRP A 54 15.12 5.37 -1.67
N ASP A 55 16.43 5.29 -1.61
CA ASP A 55 17.26 4.89 -2.75
C ASP A 55 17.14 3.38 -3.11
N LYS A 56 16.53 2.59 -2.24
CA LYS A 56 16.29 1.16 -2.44
C LYS A 56 14.88 0.85 -2.92
N LEU A 57 14.08 1.88 -3.15
CA LEU A 57 12.70 1.73 -3.58
C LEU A 57 12.59 1.62 -5.09
N ASP A 58 11.74 0.69 -5.52
CA ASP A 58 11.17 0.70 -6.85
C ASP A 58 9.91 1.58 -6.80
N ILE A 59 10.02 2.81 -7.29
CA ILE A 59 8.95 3.80 -7.20
C ILE A 59 8.61 4.35 -8.58
N SER A 60 7.32 4.45 -8.89
CA SER A 60 6.79 5.00 -10.13
C SER A 60 5.79 6.13 -9.85
N TYR A 61 5.75 7.12 -10.73
CA TYR A 61 4.88 8.29 -10.62
C TYR A 61 3.93 8.35 -11.80
N TYR A 62 2.69 8.76 -11.55
CA TYR A 62 1.65 8.88 -12.57
C TYR A 62 0.95 10.22 -12.47
N ASP A 63 0.58 10.80 -13.59
CA ASP A 63 -0.08 12.11 -13.64
C ASP A 63 -1.56 12.05 -13.21
N SER A 64 -2.18 10.88 -13.34
CA SER A 64 -3.58 10.65 -12.99
C SER A 64 -3.86 9.17 -12.78
N LEU A 65 -5.03 8.84 -12.25
CA LEU A 65 -5.52 7.46 -12.19
C LEU A 65 -5.62 6.81 -13.58
N ASP A 66 -6.09 7.55 -14.57
CA ASP A 66 -6.20 7.05 -15.95
C ASP A 66 -4.81 6.69 -16.49
N ASP A 67 -3.82 7.56 -16.28
CA ASP A 67 -2.42 7.30 -16.63
C ASP A 67 -1.89 6.03 -15.93
N PHE A 68 -2.21 5.86 -14.65
CA PHE A 68 -1.83 4.67 -13.90
C PHE A 68 -2.42 3.39 -14.49
N PHE A 69 -3.72 3.35 -14.74
CA PHE A 69 -4.38 2.16 -15.30
C PHE A 69 -3.93 1.85 -16.72
N GLU A 70 -3.70 2.87 -17.54
CA GLU A 70 -3.19 2.72 -18.89
C GLU A 70 -1.80 2.05 -18.93
N LYS A 71 -0.93 2.42 -17.98
CA LYS A 71 0.42 1.88 -17.88
C LYS A 71 0.51 0.52 -17.17
N ASN A 72 -0.56 0.08 -16.51
CA ASN A 72 -0.60 -1.18 -15.77
C ASN A 72 -1.84 -2.02 -16.13
N PRO A 73 -2.02 -2.35 -17.42
CA PRO A 73 -3.27 -2.98 -17.90
C PRO A 73 -3.50 -4.39 -17.38
N ASP A 74 -2.43 -5.09 -17.00
CA ASP A 74 -2.49 -6.50 -16.59
C ASP A 74 -2.47 -6.69 -15.06
N GLY A 75 -2.70 -5.61 -14.31
CA GLY A 75 -2.71 -5.64 -12.85
C GLY A 75 -3.94 -6.31 -12.26
N ASN A 76 -3.76 -6.98 -11.14
CA ASN A 76 -4.85 -7.49 -10.31
C ASN A 76 -5.12 -6.47 -9.20
N PHE A 77 -6.16 -5.64 -9.37
CA PHE A 77 -6.41 -4.49 -8.49
C PHE A 77 -7.36 -4.81 -7.36
N PHE A 78 -6.96 -4.46 -6.14
CA PHE A 78 -7.77 -4.53 -4.92
C PHE A 78 -7.86 -3.14 -4.31
N TYR A 79 -9.09 -2.66 -4.09
CA TYR A 79 -9.35 -1.29 -3.63
C TYR A 79 -9.65 -1.32 -2.14
N PHE A 80 -8.73 -0.77 -1.34
CA PHE A 80 -8.86 -0.71 0.11
C PHE A 80 -9.71 0.49 0.50
N THR A 81 -10.84 0.23 1.14
CA THR A 81 -11.81 1.27 1.49
C THR A 81 -12.60 0.87 2.72
N THR A 82 -12.90 1.84 3.58
CA THR A 82 -13.80 1.64 4.72
C THR A 82 -15.25 1.36 4.30
N LYS A 83 -15.56 1.55 3.01
CA LYS A 83 -16.87 1.31 2.41
C LYS A 83 -17.01 -0.08 1.78
N GLY A 84 -15.96 -0.87 1.80
CA GLY A 84 -15.94 -2.22 1.23
C GLY A 84 -16.85 -3.20 1.99
N LYS A 85 -17.44 -4.15 1.27
CA LYS A 85 -18.29 -5.20 1.85
C LYS A 85 -17.52 -6.50 2.11
N ASN A 86 -16.36 -6.65 1.52
CA ASN A 86 -15.54 -7.86 1.62
C ASN A 86 -14.39 -7.62 2.59
N VAL A 87 -14.12 -8.57 3.47
CA VAL A 87 -12.98 -8.49 4.39
C VAL A 87 -11.69 -8.72 3.60
N HIS A 88 -10.70 -7.88 3.83
CA HIS A 88 -9.42 -7.93 3.09
C HIS A 88 -8.69 -9.28 3.20
N SER A 89 -8.82 -9.96 4.34
CA SER A 89 -8.18 -11.26 4.59
C SER A 89 -8.90 -12.44 3.93
N GLU A 90 -10.11 -12.24 3.44
CA GLU A 90 -10.89 -13.26 2.72
C GLU A 90 -10.68 -13.21 1.21
N ALA A 91 -10.02 -12.16 0.69
CA ALA A 91 -9.67 -12.06 -0.70
C ALA A 91 -8.45 -12.94 -1.02
N ASP A 92 -8.43 -13.54 -2.19
CA ASP A 92 -7.27 -14.24 -2.72
C ASP A 92 -6.43 -13.28 -3.56
N TYR A 93 -5.17 -13.09 -3.20
CA TYR A 93 -4.28 -12.17 -3.90
C TYR A 93 -3.35 -12.95 -4.83
N PRO A 94 -3.59 -12.91 -6.15
CA PRO A 94 -2.68 -13.55 -7.10
C PRO A 94 -1.37 -12.77 -7.25
N ASP A 95 -0.40 -13.34 -7.95
CA ASP A 95 0.79 -12.59 -8.34
C ASP A 95 0.40 -11.33 -9.13
N ASN A 96 1.25 -10.31 -9.09
CA ASN A 96 0.99 -8.99 -9.69
C ASN A 96 -0.27 -8.31 -9.12
N SER A 97 -0.47 -8.45 -7.79
CA SER A 97 -1.52 -7.75 -7.06
C SER A 97 -1.15 -6.29 -6.83
N TYR A 98 -2.10 -5.41 -7.04
CA TYR A 98 -2.03 -3.97 -6.77
C TYR A 98 -3.00 -3.64 -5.64
N LEU A 99 -2.46 -3.18 -4.51
CA LEU A 99 -3.26 -2.74 -3.36
C LEU A 99 -3.41 -1.22 -3.47
N VAL A 100 -4.63 -0.77 -3.77
CA VAL A 100 -4.92 0.63 -4.10
C VAL A 100 -5.56 1.32 -2.90
N PHE A 101 -4.92 2.40 -2.45
CA PHE A 101 -5.33 3.20 -1.29
C PHE A 101 -5.62 4.64 -1.72
N GLY A 102 -6.65 5.24 -1.13
CA GLY A 102 -7.03 6.63 -1.38
C GLY A 102 -6.38 7.64 -0.45
N ARG A 103 -6.80 8.89 -0.61
CA ARG A 103 -6.38 10.01 0.24
C ARG A 103 -6.75 9.78 1.69
N GLU A 104 -5.94 10.30 2.61
CA GLU A 104 -6.17 10.18 4.05
C GLU A 104 -7.49 10.82 4.49
N ASP A 105 -7.89 11.91 3.84
CA ASP A 105 -9.10 12.69 4.17
C ASP A 105 -10.35 12.26 3.39
N ALA A 106 -10.22 11.69 2.20
CA ALA A 106 -11.34 11.45 1.29
C ALA A 106 -11.47 10.01 0.79
N GLY A 107 -10.43 9.19 0.92
CA GLY A 107 -10.42 7.84 0.35
C GLY A 107 -10.35 7.83 -1.17
N LEU A 108 -10.80 6.74 -1.77
CA LEU A 108 -10.86 6.56 -3.22
C LEU A 108 -12.18 7.14 -3.79
N PRO A 109 -12.20 7.56 -5.07
CA PRO A 109 -13.42 8.01 -5.72
C PRO A 109 -14.52 6.94 -5.69
N GLU A 110 -15.74 7.33 -5.33
CA GLU A 110 -16.86 6.36 -5.20
C GLU A 110 -17.26 5.69 -6.51
N ASP A 111 -17.16 6.38 -7.63
CA ASP A 111 -17.44 5.80 -8.93
C ASP A 111 -16.44 4.69 -9.31
N LEU A 112 -15.17 4.85 -8.94
CA LEU A 112 -14.16 3.81 -9.07
C LEU A 112 -14.52 2.58 -8.23
N LEU A 113 -14.89 2.79 -6.96
CA LEU A 113 -15.30 1.72 -6.05
C LEU A 113 -16.55 1.00 -6.56
N TYR A 114 -17.54 1.75 -7.01
CA TYR A 114 -18.80 1.21 -7.52
C TYR A 114 -18.58 0.30 -8.73
N ARG A 115 -17.77 0.73 -9.68
CA ARG A 115 -17.42 -0.06 -10.88
C ARG A 115 -16.59 -1.31 -10.57
N ASN A 116 -15.94 -1.35 -9.41
CA ASN A 116 -15.04 -2.45 -9.00
C ASN A 116 -15.48 -3.08 -7.68
N SER A 117 -16.76 -3.13 -7.40
CA SER A 117 -17.33 -3.52 -6.10
C SER A 117 -16.86 -4.89 -5.62
N GLY A 118 -16.64 -5.85 -6.52
CA GLY A 118 -16.14 -7.19 -6.18
C GLY A 118 -14.71 -7.22 -5.67
N ASN A 119 -13.91 -6.20 -6.02
CA ASN A 119 -12.51 -6.07 -5.60
C ASN A 119 -12.28 -4.97 -4.56
N CYS A 120 -13.36 -4.41 -4.01
CA CYS A 120 -13.29 -3.52 -2.86
C CYS A 120 -13.19 -4.33 -1.58
N VAL A 121 -12.16 -4.06 -0.79
CA VAL A 121 -11.87 -4.80 0.44
C VAL A 121 -11.73 -3.85 1.63
N ARG A 122 -12.04 -4.35 2.80
CA ARG A 122 -12.05 -3.60 4.05
C ARG A 122 -11.21 -4.29 5.10
N ILE A 123 -10.40 -3.53 5.81
CA ILE A 123 -9.81 -3.96 7.08
C ILE A 123 -10.87 -3.79 8.17
N PRO A 124 -11.28 -4.84 8.89
CA PRO A 124 -12.32 -4.73 9.91
C PRO A 124 -11.95 -3.74 11.01
N MET A 125 -12.92 -2.94 11.43
CA MET A 125 -12.76 -1.94 12.49
C MET A 125 -14.04 -1.89 13.33
N ARG A 126 -13.93 -1.30 14.52
CA ARG A 126 -15.10 -0.99 15.36
C ARG A 126 -15.96 0.07 14.68
N ASN A 127 -17.27 -0.04 14.80
CA ASN A 127 -18.22 0.81 14.05
C ASN A 127 -18.13 2.30 14.40
N GLU A 128 -17.69 2.64 15.60
CA GLU A 128 -17.65 4.03 16.08
C GLU A 128 -16.48 4.84 15.51
N LEU A 129 -15.55 4.18 14.84
CA LEU A 129 -14.33 4.81 14.34
C LEU A 129 -14.35 4.95 12.82
N ARG A 130 -13.76 6.05 12.31
CA ARG A 130 -13.82 6.40 10.89
C ARG A 130 -12.85 5.59 10.02
N SER A 131 -11.58 5.54 10.44
CA SER A 131 -10.53 4.92 9.65
C SER A 131 -9.29 4.64 10.50
N LEU A 132 -8.46 3.72 10.02
CA LEU A 132 -7.09 3.53 10.47
C LEU A 132 -6.17 4.57 9.80
N ASN A 133 -5.05 4.87 10.44
CA ASN A 133 -3.97 5.60 9.78
C ASN A 133 -3.57 4.89 8.48
N LEU A 134 -3.34 5.67 7.41
CA LEU A 134 -3.05 5.12 6.09
C LEU A 134 -1.82 4.21 6.10
N SER A 135 -0.72 4.63 6.71
CA SER A 135 0.51 3.83 6.73
C SER A 135 0.34 2.51 7.50
N ASN A 136 -0.47 2.52 8.57
CA ASN A 136 -0.83 1.31 9.30
C ASN A 136 -1.69 0.38 8.44
N SER A 137 -2.66 0.92 7.73
CA SER A 137 -3.53 0.15 6.82
C SER A 137 -2.71 -0.54 5.73
N VAL A 138 -1.77 0.17 5.14
CA VAL A 138 -0.87 -0.39 4.12
C VAL A 138 -0.03 -1.53 4.68
N ALA A 139 0.56 -1.36 5.87
CA ALA A 139 1.36 -2.41 6.50
C ALA A 139 0.53 -3.67 6.79
N ILE A 140 -0.69 -3.50 7.33
CA ILE A 140 -1.61 -4.62 7.57
C ILE A 140 -1.92 -5.36 6.27
N ALA A 141 -2.27 -4.62 5.22
CA ALA A 141 -2.63 -5.19 3.92
C ALA A 141 -1.44 -5.92 3.27
N VAL A 142 -0.27 -5.31 3.27
CA VAL A 142 0.97 -5.91 2.72
C VAL A 142 1.28 -7.24 3.39
N TYR A 143 1.25 -7.28 4.72
CA TYR A 143 1.58 -8.51 5.45
C TYR A 143 0.52 -9.59 5.35
N GLU A 144 -0.74 -9.24 5.12
CA GLU A 144 -1.76 -10.24 4.79
C GLU A 144 -1.47 -10.91 3.44
N VAL A 145 -1.13 -10.13 2.42
CA VAL A 145 -0.75 -10.69 1.11
C VAL A 145 0.51 -11.57 1.23
N LEU A 146 1.53 -11.09 1.92
CA LEU A 146 2.76 -11.83 2.13
C LEU A 146 2.52 -13.12 2.92
N ARG A 147 1.61 -13.10 3.89
CA ARG A 147 1.20 -14.30 4.63
C ARG A 147 0.59 -15.34 3.69
N GLN A 148 -0.32 -14.91 2.81
CA GLN A 148 -0.93 -15.82 1.82
C GLN A 148 0.11 -16.41 0.87
N TRP A 149 1.14 -15.66 0.53
CA TRP A 149 2.24 -16.11 -0.34
C TRP A 149 3.35 -16.87 0.40
N ASP A 150 3.21 -17.12 1.69
CA ASP A 150 4.19 -17.76 2.55
C ASP A 150 5.53 -17.01 2.65
N TYR A 151 5.45 -15.66 2.70
CA TYR A 151 6.58 -14.75 2.92
C TYR A 151 7.77 -14.98 1.97
N PRO A 152 7.57 -14.96 0.65
CA PRO A 152 8.65 -15.24 -0.30
C PRO A 152 9.81 -14.24 -0.14
N ASP A 153 11.03 -14.76 -0.16
CA ASP A 153 12.26 -13.97 -0.08
C ASP A 153 12.45 -13.13 1.19
N LEU A 154 11.66 -13.40 2.25
CA LEU A 154 11.78 -12.69 3.53
C LEU A 154 12.44 -13.58 4.59
N ALA A 155 13.30 -12.97 5.41
CA ALA A 155 13.90 -13.65 6.56
C ALA A 155 12.82 -13.93 7.61
N ARG A 156 12.70 -15.20 7.99
CA ARG A 156 11.66 -15.67 8.94
C ARG A 156 12.19 -15.83 10.36
N GLU A 157 13.50 -15.79 10.54
CA GLU A 157 14.17 -15.99 11.82
C GLU A 157 15.16 -14.87 12.08
N GLY A 158 15.29 -14.51 13.34
CA GLY A 158 16.28 -13.54 13.82
C GLY A 158 17.33 -14.18 14.70
N LYS A 159 18.34 -13.39 15.05
CA LYS A 159 19.42 -13.80 15.98
C LYS A 159 19.54 -12.77 17.11
N LEU A 160 19.83 -13.25 18.31
CA LEU A 160 20.22 -12.39 19.39
C LEU A 160 21.67 -11.89 19.19
N THR A 161 21.97 -10.71 19.70
CA THR A 161 23.34 -10.13 19.59
C THR A 161 24.30 -10.70 20.62
N LYS A 162 23.82 -10.96 21.82
CA LYS A 162 24.65 -11.39 22.96
C LYS A 162 24.46 -12.85 23.35
N TYR A 163 23.37 -13.46 22.96
CA TYR A 163 22.99 -14.82 23.36
C TYR A 163 22.60 -15.63 22.15
N LYS A 164 22.51 -16.95 22.34
CA LYS A 164 21.89 -17.87 21.37
C LYS A 164 20.47 -18.17 21.82
N TRP A 165 19.58 -18.40 20.87
CA TRP A 165 18.24 -18.91 21.17
C TRP A 165 18.31 -20.32 21.77
#